data_9d344e58494ff6a8348a3d2925852ce8
#
_entry.id   9d344e58494ff6a8348a3d2925852ce8
#
_cell.length_a   1.000
_cell.length_b   1.000
_cell.length_c   1.000
_cell.angle_alpha   90.00
_cell.angle_beta   90.00
_cell.angle_gamma   90.00
#
_symmetry.space_group_name_H-M   'P 1'
#
loop_
_entity.id
_entity.type
_entity.pdbx_description
1 polymer ?
#
loop_
_entity_poly.entity_id
_entity_poly.type
_entity_poly.pdbx_seq_one_letter_code
_entity_poly.pdbx_strand_id
1 'polypeptide(L)'
;MKDILDTLETRRAGARRGGGEKRIEAQHARGKLTARERIELLLDKGSFEEFDMFVEHRSTEFGMEKTKVPGDGVVTGWGTVNGRKTFVFAKDFTVFGGSLSETHALKITKLQDMAMKARAPIIGLYDAGGARIQEGVAALAGYSYVFRRNVLASGVIPQISVIMGPCAGGDVYSPAMTDFIFMVKNTSYMFVTGPDVVKTVTNEVVTAEELGGASVHATRSSIADGAFDNDVETLLQMRRLIDFLPSNNTDGVPEWPSFDDIERVDMSLDTLIPDNPNKPYDMKELILKVVDEGDFFEIAEGFAKNIVTGFGRIAGRTVGFVANQPMVLAGVLDSDASRKAARFVRFCDAFNIPIVTFVDVPGFLPGTAQEYGGLIKHGAKLLFAYSQCTVPLVTVITRKAYGGAFDVMASKEIGADMNYAWPTAQIAVMGAKGAVEIIFRADMADPEKIAARTKEYEDRFLSPFIAAERGYIDDVIMPHSTRRRIARALAMLR
;
A
#
# COMPACT_ATOMS: atom_id res chain seq x y z
N MET A 1 20.39 25.12 -41.52
CA MET A 1 20.39 24.05 -40.50
C MET A 1 20.63 24.61 -39.09
N LYS A 2 21.68 25.43 -38.87
CA LYS A 2 21.97 26.02 -37.57
C LYS A 2 20.77 26.80 -36.99
N ASP A 3 20.17 27.70 -37.74
CA ASP A 3 19.04 28.53 -37.31
C ASP A 3 17.78 27.67 -36.96
N ILE A 4 17.60 26.53 -37.64
CA ILE A 4 16.52 25.59 -37.37
C ILE A 4 16.77 24.88 -36.03
N LEU A 5 18.00 24.44 -35.75
CA LEU A 5 18.38 23.83 -34.50
C LEU A 5 18.31 24.82 -33.34
N ASP A 6 18.74 26.04 -33.52
CA ASP A 6 18.68 27.13 -32.54
C ASP A 6 17.20 27.45 -32.20
N THR A 7 16.31 27.43 -33.20
CA THR A 7 14.85 27.58 -33.02
C THR A 7 14.27 26.42 -32.19
N LEU A 8 14.68 25.18 -32.48
CA LEU A 8 14.24 24.01 -31.70
C LEU A 8 14.65 24.13 -30.23
N GLU A 9 15.92 24.46 -29.97
CA GLU A 9 16.43 24.60 -28.61
C GLU A 9 15.74 25.75 -27.85
N THR A 10 15.45 26.85 -28.53
CA THR A 10 14.69 27.97 -27.95
C THR A 10 13.28 27.56 -27.57
N ARG A 11 12.59 26.81 -28.43
CA ARG A 11 11.25 26.28 -28.13
C ARG A 11 11.27 25.28 -26.98
N ARG A 12 12.25 24.36 -26.95
CA ARG A 12 12.44 23.40 -25.84
C ARG A 12 12.71 24.12 -24.51
N ALA A 13 13.59 25.13 -24.53
CA ALA A 13 13.86 25.93 -23.35
C ALA A 13 12.60 26.65 -22.84
N GLY A 14 11.81 27.20 -23.76
CA GLY A 14 10.49 27.80 -23.44
C GLY A 14 9.52 26.81 -22.81
N ALA A 15 9.39 25.61 -23.37
CA ALA A 15 8.52 24.55 -22.84
C ALA A 15 8.98 24.08 -21.45
N ARG A 16 10.29 23.98 -21.21
CA ARG A 16 10.85 23.57 -19.91
C ARG A 16 10.60 24.59 -18.80
N ARG A 17 10.39 25.87 -19.12
CA ARG A 17 10.09 26.91 -18.13
C ARG A 17 8.69 26.83 -17.53
N GLY A 18 7.78 26.05 -18.12
CA GLY A 18 6.42 25.92 -17.65
C GLY A 18 5.74 27.27 -17.44
N GLY A 19 5.30 27.55 -16.21
CA GLY A 19 4.65 28.82 -15.83
C GLY A 19 5.60 30.03 -15.68
N GLY A 20 6.91 29.86 -15.88
CA GLY A 20 7.93 30.92 -15.80
C GLY A 20 8.55 31.08 -14.42
N GLU A 21 9.67 31.79 -14.37
CA GLU A 21 10.58 31.89 -13.21
C GLU A 21 9.86 32.28 -11.92
N LYS A 22 9.02 33.33 -11.96
CA LYS A 22 8.28 33.80 -10.79
C LYS A 22 7.40 32.73 -10.14
N ARG A 23 6.78 31.85 -10.95
CA ARG A 23 5.93 30.76 -10.43
C ARG A 23 6.77 29.60 -9.93
N ILE A 24 7.91 29.34 -10.53
CA ILE A 24 8.90 28.36 -10.06
C ILE A 24 9.44 28.78 -8.68
N GLU A 25 9.85 30.03 -8.53
CA GLU A 25 10.30 30.59 -7.25
C GLU A 25 9.22 30.49 -6.16
N ALA A 26 7.97 30.77 -6.53
CA ALA A 26 6.84 30.62 -5.61
C ALA A 26 6.56 29.16 -5.20
N GLN A 27 6.86 28.20 -6.07
CA GLN A 27 6.79 26.76 -5.77
C GLN A 27 7.89 26.39 -4.76
N HIS A 28 9.14 26.79 -5.04
CA HIS A 28 10.29 26.56 -4.16
C HIS A 28 10.12 27.22 -2.78
N ALA A 29 9.60 28.45 -2.73
CA ALA A 29 9.32 29.14 -1.47
C ALA A 29 8.33 28.41 -0.55
N ARG A 30 7.52 27.50 -1.10
CA ARG A 30 6.62 26.60 -0.35
C ARG A 30 7.26 25.27 0.05
N GLY A 31 8.56 25.09 -0.20
CA GLY A 31 9.28 23.85 0.05
C GLY A 31 8.95 22.72 -0.93
N LYS A 32 8.43 23.05 -2.12
CA LYS A 32 8.01 22.10 -3.15
C LYS A 32 8.93 22.18 -4.37
N LEU A 33 9.18 21.03 -4.98
CA LEU A 33 9.88 20.94 -6.26
C LEU A 33 8.91 21.19 -7.44
N THR A 34 9.45 21.55 -8.59
CA THR A 34 8.71 21.59 -9.85
C THR A 34 8.44 20.19 -10.38
N ALA A 35 7.49 20.06 -11.32
CA ALA A 35 7.18 18.79 -11.96
C ALA A 35 8.42 18.14 -12.61
N ARG A 36 9.28 18.92 -13.24
CA ARG A 36 10.52 18.43 -13.90
C ARG A 36 11.57 17.97 -12.90
N GLU A 37 11.82 18.75 -11.85
CA GLU A 37 12.75 18.37 -10.78
C GLU A 37 12.31 17.07 -10.08
N ARG A 38 11.00 16.87 -9.88
CA ARG A 38 10.44 15.63 -9.35
C ARG A 38 10.72 14.43 -10.26
N ILE A 39 10.54 14.58 -11.58
CA ILE A 39 10.84 13.52 -12.56
C ILE A 39 12.34 13.21 -12.58
N GLU A 40 13.19 14.23 -12.55
CA GLU A 40 14.65 14.06 -12.54
C GLU A 40 15.17 13.32 -11.29
N LEU A 41 14.51 13.50 -10.13
CA LEU A 41 14.85 12.77 -8.91
C LEU A 41 14.25 11.34 -8.90
N LEU A 42 13.08 11.14 -9.50
CA LEU A 42 12.43 9.85 -9.56
C LEU A 42 13.14 8.89 -10.50
N LEU A 43 13.53 9.36 -11.68
CA LEU A 43 14.11 8.52 -12.73
C LEU A 43 15.64 8.49 -12.65
N ASP A 44 16.23 7.48 -13.28
CA ASP A 44 17.67 7.39 -13.43
C ASP A 44 18.18 8.54 -14.31
N LYS A 45 19.35 9.09 -13.94
CA LYS A 45 19.92 10.24 -14.60
C LYS A 45 20.04 10.01 -16.12
N GLY A 46 19.44 10.92 -16.90
CA GLY A 46 19.52 10.91 -18.36
C GLY A 46 18.63 9.87 -19.05
N SER A 47 17.78 9.15 -18.30
CA SER A 47 16.87 8.15 -18.87
C SER A 47 15.51 8.70 -19.35
N PHE A 48 15.20 9.94 -19.00
CA PHE A 48 13.87 10.50 -19.27
C PHE A 48 13.65 10.87 -20.74
N GLU A 49 12.64 10.27 -21.35
CA GLU A 49 12.15 10.58 -22.69
C GLU A 49 10.76 11.21 -22.60
N GLU A 50 10.68 12.51 -22.85
CA GLU A 50 9.44 13.29 -22.74
C GLU A 50 8.55 13.15 -23.97
N PHE A 51 7.24 13.01 -23.74
CA PHE A 51 6.20 13.00 -24.77
C PHE A 51 5.42 14.31 -24.77
N ASP A 52 5.04 14.78 -25.98
CA ASP A 52 4.09 15.87 -26.16
C ASP A 52 4.50 17.19 -25.47
N MET A 53 5.82 17.47 -25.42
CA MET A 53 6.37 18.68 -24.82
C MET A 53 5.77 19.98 -25.38
N PHE A 54 5.42 20.01 -26.67
CA PHE A 54 4.93 21.20 -27.37
C PHE A 54 3.41 21.28 -27.48
N VAL A 55 2.69 20.32 -26.92
CA VAL A 55 1.22 20.30 -26.99
C VAL A 55 0.65 21.42 -26.13
N GLU A 56 -0.33 22.15 -26.64
CA GLU A 56 -1.00 23.25 -25.98
C GLU A 56 -2.53 22.98 -25.92
N HIS A 57 -3.21 23.63 -24.97
CA HIS A 57 -4.68 23.54 -24.89
C HIS A 57 -5.35 24.16 -26.12
N ARG A 58 -6.59 23.78 -26.39
CA ARG A 58 -7.39 24.24 -27.52
C ARG A 58 -8.50 25.22 -27.15
N SER A 59 -8.59 25.58 -25.88
CA SER A 59 -9.62 26.50 -25.38
C SER A 59 -9.48 27.89 -26.01
N THR A 60 -10.62 28.45 -26.40
CA THR A 60 -10.76 29.81 -26.96
C THR A 60 -11.56 30.72 -26.04
N GLU A 61 -12.16 30.17 -24.97
CA GLU A 61 -13.03 30.90 -24.06
C GLU A 61 -12.25 31.64 -22.97
N PHE A 62 -12.83 32.69 -22.43
CA PHE A 62 -12.31 33.47 -21.30
C PHE A 62 -10.87 33.98 -21.48
N GLY A 63 -10.45 34.27 -22.73
CA GLY A 63 -9.11 34.77 -23.03
C GLY A 63 -8.00 33.72 -23.02
N MET A 64 -8.37 32.43 -22.94
CA MET A 64 -7.40 31.32 -22.95
C MET A 64 -6.61 31.27 -24.26
N GLU A 65 -7.19 31.69 -25.38
CA GLU A 65 -6.52 31.73 -26.68
C GLU A 65 -5.25 32.59 -26.70
N LYS A 66 -5.14 33.56 -25.78
CA LYS A 66 -3.98 34.46 -25.62
C LYS A 66 -2.91 33.90 -24.68
N THR A 67 -3.24 32.85 -23.92
CA THR A 67 -2.34 32.30 -22.91
C THR A 67 -2.06 30.84 -23.22
N LYS A 68 -1.14 30.59 -24.15
CA LYS A 68 -0.68 29.27 -24.54
C LYS A 68 0.61 28.93 -23.82
N VAL A 69 0.65 27.78 -23.14
CA VAL A 69 1.85 27.26 -22.48
C VAL A 69 2.10 25.85 -22.99
N PRO A 70 3.27 25.59 -23.62
CA PRO A 70 3.63 24.26 -24.09
C PRO A 70 3.63 23.24 -22.94
N GLY A 71 3.13 22.05 -23.22
CA GLY A 71 2.99 20.98 -22.25
C GLY A 71 1.68 20.99 -21.48
N ASP A 72 0.92 22.09 -21.51
CA ASP A 72 -0.41 22.28 -20.92
C ASP A 72 -0.54 21.77 -19.47
N GLY A 73 0.46 22.08 -18.63
CA GLY A 73 0.40 21.83 -17.18
C GLY A 73 0.63 20.37 -16.79
N VAL A 74 1.11 19.51 -17.67
CA VAL A 74 1.56 18.16 -17.32
C VAL A 74 2.76 17.73 -18.14
N VAL A 75 3.78 17.23 -17.47
CA VAL A 75 4.96 16.60 -18.09
C VAL A 75 4.72 15.10 -18.14
N THR A 76 4.83 14.50 -19.32
CA THR A 76 4.57 13.07 -19.53
C THR A 76 5.74 12.41 -20.26
N GLY A 77 6.08 11.19 -19.88
CA GLY A 77 7.15 10.46 -20.54
C GLY A 77 7.46 9.13 -19.83
N TRP A 78 8.59 8.55 -20.19
CA TRP A 78 9.09 7.35 -19.56
C TRP A 78 10.59 7.45 -19.31
N GLY A 79 11.08 6.61 -18.44
CA GLY A 79 12.50 6.45 -18.16
C GLY A 79 12.72 5.16 -17.40
N THR A 80 13.80 5.10 -16.63
CA THR A 80 14.09 3.96 -15.77
C THR A 80 14.17 4.37 -14.30
N VAL A 81 13.80 3.45 -13.42
CA VAL A 81 14.06 3.51 -12.00
C VAL A 81 14.90 2.29 -11.64
N ASN A 82 16.14 2.52 -11.24
CA ASN A 82 17.11 1.45 -10.98
C ASN A 82 17.21 0.46 -12.15
N GLY A 83 17.28 0.99 -13.40
CA GLY A 83 17.33 0.24 -14.65
C GLY A 83 15.98 -0.32 -15.14
N ARG A 84 14.91 -0.19 -14.38
CA ARG A 84 13.60 -0.75 -14.71
C ARG A 84 12.71 0.29 -15.37
N LYS A 85 12.12 -0.07 -16.53
CA LYS A 85 11.23 0.80 -17.30
C LYS A 85 10.05 1.27 -16.45
N THR A 86 9.81 2.57 -16.42
CA THR A 86 8.73 3.20 -15.66
C THR A 86 8.16 4.38 -16.45
N PHE A 87 6.84 4.44 -16.56
CA PHE A 87 6.13 5.58 -17.13
C PHE A 87 5.78 6.58 -16.03
N VAL A 88 5.85 7.88 -16.34
CA VAL A 88 5.60 8.93 -15.36
C VAL A 88 4.86 10.10 -15.98
N PHE A 89 3.88 10.62 -15.26
CA PHE A 89 3.38 11.98 -15.50
C PHE A 89 3.50 12.81 -14.23
N ALA A 90 3.78 14.10 -14.40
CA ALA A 90 3.85 15.05 -13.29
C ALA A 90 3.02 16.29 -13.63
N LYS A 91 2.02 16.58 -12.83
CA LYS A 91 1.21 17.79 -12.97
C LYS A 91 2.02 18.99 -12.53
N ASP A 92 2.05 20.01 -13.36
CA ASP A 92 2.84 21.22 -13.14
C ASP A 92 1.97 22.35 -12.59
N PHE A 93 2.03 22.54 -11.29
CA PHE A 93 1.25 23.58 -10.61
C PHE A 93 1.61 25.01 -11.09
N THR A 94 2.79 25.21 -11.67
CA THR A 94 3.19 26.50 -12.22
C THR A 94 2.38 26.90 -13.46
N VAL A 95 1.75 25.91 -14.14
CA VAL A 95 0.95 26.11 -15.35
C VAL A 95 -0.53 25.89 -15.05
N PHE A 96 -1.30 26.96 -15.02
CA PHE A 96 -2.73 26.95 -14.71
C PHE A 96 -3.09 26.20 -13.42
N GLY A 97 -2.20 26.22 -12.42
CA GLY A 97 -2.37 25.46 -11.17
C GLY A 97 -2.42 23.95 -11.36
N GLY A 98 -1.80 23.41 -12.40
CA GLY A 98 -1.81 21.97 -12.73
C GLY A 98 -3.18 21.45 -13.13
N SER A 99 -4.17 22.32 -13.38
CA SER A 99 -5.56 21.93 -13.63
C SER A 99 -5.72 21.11 -14.91
N LEU A 100 -6.60 20.11 -14.85
CA LEU A 100 -6.84 19.20 -15.95
C LEU A 100 -7.73 19.85 -17.02
N SER A 101 -7.19 20.02 -18.21
CA SER A 101 -7.89 20.33 -19.46
C SER A 101 -8.15 19.06 -20.27
N GLU A 102 -8.90 19.16 -21.37
CA GLU A 102 -9.02 18.06 -22.32
C GLU A 102 -7.65 17.62 -22.83
N THR A 103 -6.80 18.55 -23.25
CA THR A 103 -5.46 18.27 -23.80
C THR A 103 -4.52 17.66 -22.76
N HIS A 104 -4.52 18.19 -21.54
CA HIS A 104 -3.82 17.64 -20.41
C HIS A 104 -4.22 16.16 -20.15
N ALA A 105 -5.52 15.88 -20.16
CA ALA A 105 -6.05 14.52 -20.01
C ALA A 105 -5.60 13.61 -21.16
N LEU A 106 -5.62 14.08 -22.40
CA LEU A 106 -5.19 13.30 -23.57
C LEU A 106 -3.72 12.91 -23.50
N LYS A 107 -2.87 13.76 -22.95
CA LYS A 107 -1.45 13.42 -22.70
C LYS A 107 -1.32 12.29 -21.67
N ILE A 108 -2.06 12.36 -20.56
CA ILE A 108 -2.07 11.31 -19.54
C ILE A 108 -2.62 9.99 -20.11
N THR A 109 -3.73 10.03 -20.86
CA THR A 109 -4.34 8.82 -21.42
C THR A 109 -3.46 8.15 -22.46
N LYS A 110 -2.76 8.92 -23.29
CA LYS A 110 -1.74 8.40 -24.21
C LYS A 110 -0.63 7.67 -23.42
N LEU A 111 -0.17 8.27 -22.33
CA LEU A 111 0.85 7.67 -21.48
C LEU A 111 0.37 6.36 -20.84
N GLN A 112 -0.87 6.33 -20.32
CA GLN A 112 -1.48 5.12 -19.77
C GLN A 112 -1.59 4.00 -20.82
N ASP A 113 -2.03 4.32 -22.02
CA ASP A 113 -2.11 3.35 -23.13
C ASP A 113 -0.73 2.80 -23.50
N MET A 114 0.31 3.66 -23.49
CA MET A 114 1.69 3.24 -23.75
C MET A 114 2.26 2.38 -22.62
N ALA A 115 2.00 2.72 -21.36
CA ALA A 115 2.40 1.92 -20.20
C ALA A 115 1.78 0.51 -20.26
N MET A 116 0.49 0.43 -20.58
CA MET A 116 -0.22 -0.85 -20.78
C MET A 116 0.39 -1.66 -21.93
N LYS A 117 0.67 -1.02 -23.07
CA LYS A 117 1.30 -1.68 -24.23
C LYS A 117 2.72 -2.15 -23.92
N ALA A 118 3.50 -1.35 -23.17
CA ALA A 118 4.85 -1.68 -22.77
C ALA A 118 4.92 -2.62 -21.55
N ARG A 119 3.77 -2.89 -20.90
CA ARG A 119 3.64 -3.70 -19.69
C ARG A 119 4.60 -3.27 -18.59
N ALA A 120 4.57 -1.97 -18.26
CA ALA A 120 5.48 -1.36 -17.29
C ALA A 120 4.71 -0.48 -16.29
N PRO A 121 5.22 -0.31 -15.07
CA PRO A 121 4.59 0.53 -14.05
C PRO A 121 4.37 1.96 -14.52
N ILE A 122 3.32 2.59 -13.98
CA ILE A 122 3.03 4.00 -14.16
C ILE A 122 2.95 4.72 -12.81
N ILE A 123 3.66 5.86 -12.71
CA ILE A 123 3.67 6.73 -11.53
C ILE A 123 3.08 8.09 -11.90
N GLY A 124 2.04 8.51 -11.19
CA GLY A 124 1.46 9.85 -11.28
C GLY A 124 1.93 10.73 -10.13
N LEU A 125 2.51 11.89 -10.43
CA LEU A 125 2.88 12.92 -9.47
C LEU A 125 1.85 14.05 -9.53
N TYR A 126 1.05 14.18 -8.47
CA TYR A 126 -0.11 15.07 -8.43
C TYR A 126 0.19 16.36 -7.67
N ASP A 127 -0.05 17.48 -8.33
CA ASP A 127 0.04 18.83 -7.77
C ASP A 127 -0.89 19.73 -8.57
N ALA A 128 -2.21 19.71 -8.24
CA ALA A 128 -3.23 20.33 -9.09
C ALA A 128 -4.47 20.81 -8.32
N GLY A 129 -5.06 21.87 -8.83
CA GLY A 129 -6.29 22.45 -8.31
C GLY A 129 -7.60 21.81 -8.81
N GLY A 130 -7.54 20.69 -9.53
CA GLY A 130 -8.73 20.04 -10.07
C GLY A 130 -8.98 20.33 -11.56
N ALA A 131 -10.26 20.38 -11.97
CA ALA A 131 -10.66 20.62 -13.36
C ALA A 131 -10.36 22.07 -13.79
N ARG A 132 -9.93 22.25 -15.05
CA ARG A 132 -9.84 23.59 -15.66
C ARG A 132 -11.24 24.08 -16.02
N ILE A 133 -11.81 24.90 -15.15
CA ILE A 133 -13.23 25.32 -15.23
C ILE A 133 -13.56 26.10 -16.51
N GLN A 134 -12.57 26.75 -17.13
CA GLN A 134 -12.74 27.46 -18.39
C GLN A 134 -13.07 26.55 -19.59
N GLU A 135 -12.79 25.25 -19.46
CA GLU A 135 -13.09 24.25 -20.51
C GLU A 135 -14.39 23.48 -20.26
N GLY A 136 -15.05 23.73 -19.13
CA GLY A 136 -16.38 23.17 -18.84
C GLY A 136 -16.39 21.62 -18.89
N VAL A 137 -17.36 21.07 -19.62
CA VAL A 137 -17.56 19.61 -19.71
C VAL A 137 -16.41 18.86 -20.38
N ALA A 138 -15.60 19.53 -21.20
CA ALA A 138 -14.43 18.89 -21.83
C ALA A 138 -13.39 18.46 -20.79
N ALA A 139 -13.18 19.25 -19.73
CA ALA A 139 -12.34 18.86 -18.60
C ALA A 139 -12.91 17.65 -17.85
N LEU A 140 -14.24 17.57 -17.65
CA LEU A 140 -14.88 16.42 -17.01
C LEU A 140 -14.77 15.15 -17.85
N ALA A 141 -14.95 15.27 -19.17
CA ALA A 141 -14.74 14.15 -20.10
C ALA A 141 -13.27 13.65 -20.02
N GLY A 142 -12.32 14.58 -19.89
CA GLY A 142 -10.91 14.29 -19.69
C GLY A 142 -10.66 13.38 -18.47
N TYR A 143 -11.27 13.69 -17.33
CA TYR A 143 -11.21 12.82 -16.15
C TYR A 143 -11.76 11.43 -16.42
N SER A 144 -12.91 11.34 -17.08
CA SER A 144 -13.53 10.05 -17.40
C SER A 144 -12.63 9.17 -18.27
N TYR A 145 -11.90 9.76 -19.22
CA TYR A 145 -10.92 9.03 -20.04
C TYR A 145 -9.77 8.46 -19.21
N VAL A 146 -9.28 9.22 -18.24
CA VAL A 146 -8.22 8.78 -17.30
C VAL A 146 -8.76 7.68 -16.40
N PHE A 147 -9.92 7.86 -15.78
CA PHE A 147 -10.54 6.88 -14.86
C PHE A 147 -10.75 5.52 -15.53
N ARG A 148 -11.27 5.50 -16.74
CA ARG A 148 -11.45 4.27 -17.49
C ARG A 148 -10.13 3.51 -17.64
N ARG A 149 -9.04 4.21 -17.91
CA ARG A 149 -7.72 3.58 -18.09
C ARG A 149 -7.11 3.11 -16.78
N ASN A 150 -7.35 3.81 -15.67
CA ASN A 150 -6.98 3.29 -14.35
C ASN A 150 -7.63 1.93 -14.09
N VAL A 151 -8.93 1.78 -14.41
CA VAL A 151 -9.65 0.52 -14.25
C VAL A 151 -9.10 -0.58 -15.17
N LEU A 152 -8.81 -0.27 -16.43
CA LEU A 152 -8.26 -1.24 -17.39
C LEU A 152 -6.82 -1.68 -17.01
N ALA A 153 -6.06 -0.82 -16.36
CA ALA A 153 -4.70 -1.10 -15.91
C ALA A 153 -4.65 -1.83 -14.56
N SER A 154 -5.75 -1.82 -13.79
CA SER A 154 -5.83 -2.45 -12.47
C SER A 154 -5.54 -3.95 -12.54
N GLY A 155 -4.59 -4.42 -11.75
CA GLY A 155 -4.12 -5.80 -11.75
C GLY A 155 -3.33 -6.22 -13.00
N VAL A 156 -3.01 -5.29 -13.91
CA VAL A 156 -2.21 -5.56 -15.12
C VAL A 156 -0.81 -4.96 -15.03
N ILE A 157 -0.72 -3.69 -14.68
CA ILE A 157 0.54 -2.98 -14.38
C ILE A 157 0.41 -2.25 -13.05
N PRO A 158 1.47 -2.16 -12.25
CA PRO A 158 1.46 -1.36 -11.03
C PRO A 158 1.18 0.12 -11.31
N GLN A 159 0.23 0.70 -10.58
CA GLN A 159 -0.13 2.10 -10.65
C GLN A 159 0.13 2.77 -9.30
N ILE A 160 0.99 3.77 -9.27
CA ILE A 160 1.37 4.48 -8.05
C ILE A 160 1.01 5.95 -8.20
N SER A 161 0.32 6.50 -7.21
CA SER A 161 -0.01 7.92 -7.12
C SER A 161 0.74 8.57 -5.97
N VAL A 162 1.40 9.69 -6.26
CA VAL A 162 2.14 10.48 -5.28
C VAL A 162 1.56 11.88 -5.23
N ILE A 163 0.97 12.25 -4.12
CA ILE A 163 0.34 13.54 -3.92
C ILE A 163 1.37 14.50 -3.33
N MET A 164 1.79 15.46 -4.13
CA MET A 164 2.91 16.38 -3.82
C MET A 164 2.47 17.84 -3.74
N GLY A 165 1.17 18.06 -3.71
CA GLY A 165 0.52 19.36 -3.60
C GLY A 165 -0.98 19.20 -3.43
N PRO A 166 -1.79 20.22 -3.71
CA PRO A 166 -3.23 20.09 -3.78
C PRO A 166 -3.67 19.01 -4.76
N CYS A 167 -4.69 18.24 -4.38
CA CYS A 167 -5.39 17.28 -5.22
C CYS A 167 -6.86 17.32 -4.82
N ALA A 168 -7.70 17.98 -5.61
CA ALA A 168 -9.08 18.31 -5.22
C ALA A 168 -10.09 18.00 -6.32
N GLY A 169 -11.34 17.80 -5.91
CA GLY A 169 -12.47 17.55 -6.81
C GLY A 169 -12.30 16.23 -7.58
N GLY A 170 -12.51 16.26 -8.90
CA GLY A 170 -12.34 15.08 -9.76
C GLY A 170 -10.95 14.46 -9.74
N ASP A 171 -9.94 15.24 -9.35
CA ASP A 171 -8.55 14.81 -9.36
C ASP A 171 -8.22 13.72 -8.30
N VAL A 172 -9.05 13.59 -7.26
CA VAL A 172 -8.83 12.60 -6.18
C VAL A 172 -9.21 11.17 -6.59
N TYR A 173 -10.09 11.01 -7.58
CA TYR A 173 -10.62 9.69 -7.92
C TYR A 173 -9.63 8.84 -8.71
N SER A 174 -8.82 9.43 -9.58
CA SER A 174 -7.76 8.69 -10.28
C SER A 174 -6.78 8.04 -9.29
N PRO A 175 -6.16 8.77 -8.33
CA PRO A 175 -5.36 8.15 -7.29
C PRO A 175 -6.09 7.06 -6.51
N ALA A 176 -7.35 7.28 -6.14
CA ALA A 176 -8.14 6.33 -5.37
C ALA A 176 -8.38 4.98 -6.09
N MET A 177 -8.22 4.95 -7.41
CA MET A 177 -8.31 3.73 -8.23
C MET A 177 -6.96 3.10 -8.54
N THR A 178 -5.85 3.71 -8.11
CA THR A 178 -4.50 3.14 -8.26
C THR A 178 -4.17 2.18 -7.12
N ASP A 179 -3.06 1.46 -7.24
CA ASP A 179 -2.67 0.43 -6.28
C ASP A 179 -2.17 1.04 -4.97
N PHE A 180 -1.35 2.09 -5.05
CA PHE A 180 -0.77 2.77 -3.90
C PHE A 180 -0.87 4.28 -4.01
N ILE A 181 -1.11 4.95 -2.87
CA ILE A 181 -1.13 6.39 -2.74
C ILE A 181 -0.15 6.81 -1.65
N PHE A 182 0.77 7.71 -1.99
CA PHE A 182 1.69 8.33 -1.03
C PHE A 182 1.51 9.83 -1.01
N MET A 183 1.72 10.45 0.14
CA MET A 183 1.52 11.88 0.32
C MET A 183 2.75 12.55 0.94
N VAL A 184 2.99 13.81 0.57
CA VAL A 184 3.99 14.66 1.23
C VAL A 184 3.31 15.41 2.39
N LYS A 185 3.86 15.32 3.59
CA LYS A 185 3.32 16.00 4.78
C LYS A 185 3.35 17.53 4.60
N ASN A 186 2.37 18.21 5.15
CA ASN A 186 2.25 19.66 5.23
C ASN A 186 2.14 20.44 3.91
N THR A 187 2.38 19.81 2.76
CA THR A 187 2.32 20.44 1.44
C THR A 187 1.32 19.80 0.50
N SER A 188 0.79 18.63 0.84
CA SER A 188 -0.18 17.90 0.02
C SER A 188 -1.51 17.69 0.73
N TYR A 189 -2.58 17.77 -0.05
CA TYR A 189 -3.95 17.65 0.44
C TYR A 189 -4.80 16.88 -0.58
N MET A 190 -5.69 16.02 -0.08
CA MET A 190 -6.72 15.35 -0.89
C MET A 190 -8.10 15.60 -0.26
N PHE A 191 -9.03 16.11 -1.04
CA PHE A 191 -10.44 16.22 -0.64
C PHE A 191 -11.36 16.38 -1.85
N VAL A 192 -12.59 15.91 -1.74
CA VAL A 192 -13.59 16.09 -2.80
C VAL A 192 -13.92 17.57 -2.98
N THR A 193 -14.11 18.28 -1.86
CA THR A 193 -14.34 19.72 -1.81
C THR A 193 -13.47 20.36 -0.75
N GLY A 194 -12.94 21.56 -1.03
CA GLY A 194 -12.05 22.25 -0.11
C GLY A 194 -12.76 22.88 1.10
N PRO A 195 -11.98 23.41 2.06
CA PRO A 195 -12.49 23.98 3.32
C PRO A 195 -13.57 25.05 3.15
N ASP A 196 -13.48 25.90 2.14
CA ASP A 196 -14.46 26.96 1.89
C ASP A 196 -15.85 26.42 1.54
N VAL A 197 -15.90 25.36 0.72
CA VAL A 197 -17.15 24.68 0.36
C VAL A 197 -17.72 23.94 1.57
N VAL A 198 -16.87 23.25 2.34
CA VAL A 198 -17.28 22.60 3.60
C VAL A 198 -17.91 23.61 4.54
N LYS A 199 -17.26 24.76 4.77
CA LYS A 199 -17.80 25.85 5.59
C LYS A 199 -19.15 26.34 5.10
N THR A 200 -19.30 26.52 3.78
CA THR A 200 -20.55 27.02 3.19
C THR A 200 -21.70 26.04 3.32
N VAL A 201 -21.45 24.75 3.18
CA VAL A 201 -22.50 23.71 3.13
C VAL A 201 -22.81 23.13 4.51
N THR A 202 -21.79 22.89 5.32
CA THR A 202 -21.94 22.18 6.62
C THR A 202 -21.74 23.09 7.83
N ASN A 203 -21.28 24.33 7.63
CA ASN A 203 -20.85 25.27 8.68
C ASN A 203 -19.63 24.80 9.51
N GLU A 204 -18.93 23.74 9.08
CA GLU A 204 -17.67 23.34 9.70
C GLU A 204 -16.54 24.27 9.30
N VAL A 205 -15.72 24.68 10.27
CA VAL A 205 -14.51 25.46 10.03
C VAL A 205 -13.32 24.53 10.21
N VAL A 206 -12.67 24.20 9.10
CA VAL A 206 -11.52 23.28 9.07
C VAL A 206 -10.42 23.84 8.19
N THR A 207 -9.17 23.53 8.49
CA THR A 207 -8.03 23.82 7.61
C THR A 207 -7.92 22.73 6.54
N ALA A 208 -7.15 22.98 5.48
CA ALA A 208 -6.88 21.97 4.46
C ALA A 208 -6.15 20.73 5.05
N GLU A 209 -5.25 20.95 6.01
CA GLU A 209 -4.53 19.89 6.71
C GLU A 209 -5.47 19.02 7.56
N GLU A 210 -6.39 19.63 8.31
CA GLU A 210 -7.38 18.91 9.12
C GLU A 210 -8.42 18.17 8.29
N LEU A 211 -8.78 18.71 7.12
CA LEU A 211 -9.77 18.09 6.23
C LEU A 211 -9.20 16.92 5.44
N GLY A 212 -8.02 17.07 4.87
CA GLY A 212 -7.47 16.09 3.95
C GLY A 212 -5.95 16.13 3.81
N GLY A 213 -5.23 16.50 4.87
CA GLY A 213 -3.77 16.44 4.90
C GLY A 213 -3.23 15.01 4.95
N ALA A 214 -1.94 14.87 4.71
CA ALA A 214 -1.26 13.57 4.68
C ALA A 214 -1.45 12.77 5.96
N SER A 215 -1.43 13.41 7.14
CA SER A 215 -1.67 12.76 8.43
C SER A 215 -3.08 12.16 8.52
N VAL A 216 -4.11 12.87 8.07
CA VAL A 216 -5.49 12.38 8.07
C VAL A 216 -5.63 11.15 7.20
N HIS A 217 -5.09 11.20 5.99
CA HIS A 217 -5.23 10.11 5.02
C HIS A 217 -4.37 8.90 5.34
N ALA A 218 -3.21 9.08 5.98
CA ALA A 218 -2.35 7.97 6.39
C ALA A 218 -2.77 7.31 7.71
N THR A 219 -3.64 7.96 8.54
CA THR A 219 -3.96 7.41 9.87
C THR A 219 -5.44 7.16 10.13
N ARG A 220 -6.34 7.90 9.45
CA ARG A 220 -7.79 7.83 9.71
C ARG A 220 -8.60 7.27 8.54
N SER A 221 -8.38 7.79 7.34
CA SER A 221 -9.20 7.43 6.18
C SER A 221 -8.68 6.21 5.40
N SER A 222 -7.41 5.82 5.61
CA SER A 222 -6.75 4.74 4.85
C SER A 222 -6.58 5.04 3.35
N ILE A 223 -6.66 6.31 2.94
CA ILE A 223 -6.46 6.69 1.55
C ILE A 223 -4.97 6.64 1.20
N ALA A 224 -4.09 7.18 2.06
CA ALA A 224 -2.65 7.15 1.84
C ALA A 224 -2.01 5.91 2.47
N ASP A 225 -1.23 5.20 1.67
CA ASP A 225 -0.43 4.03 2.08
C ASP A 225 0.89 4.42 2.76
N GLY A 226 1.24 5.71 2.72
CA GLY A 226 2.38 6.29 3.44
C GLY A 226 2.44 7.80 3.28
N ALA A 227 3.13 8.45 4.21
CA ALA A 227 3.35 9.89 4.21
C ALA A 227 4.78 10.22 4.64
N PHE A 228 5.48 11.05 3.85
CA PHE A 228 6.88 11.39 4.05
C PHE A 228 7.07 12.90 4.20
N ASP A 229 8.20 13.32 4.73
CA ASP A 229 8.38 14.69 5.20
C ASP A 229 8.56 15.72 4.08
N ASN A 230 9.08 15.31 2.91
CA ASN A 230 9.31 16.20 1.77
C ASN A 230 9.33 15.47 0.42
N ASP A 231 9.36 16.24 -0.66
CA ASP A 231 9.36 15.72 -2.04
C ASP A 231 10.51 14.74 -2.30
N VAL A 232 11.73 15.06 -1.83
CA VAL A 232 12.93 14.25 -2.08
C VAL A 232 12.82 12.88 -1.41
N GLU A 233 12.49 12.86 -0.13
CA GLU A 233 12.29 11.62 0.61
C GLU A 233 11.19 10.76 -0.03
N THR A 234 10.07 11.38 -0.37
CA THR A 234 8.95 10.66 -1.00
C THR A 234 9.38 9.99 -2.30
N LEU A 235 10.10 10.69 -3.17
CA LEU A 235 10.57 10.14 -4.44
C LEU A 235 11.60 9.03 -4.26
N LEU A 236 12.49 9.14 -3.27
CA LEU A 236 13.43 8.06 -2.92
C LEU A 236 12.69 6.80 -2.43
N GLN A 237 11.63 6.97 -1.63
CA GLN A 237 10.81 5.83 -1.20
C GLN A 237 10.03 5.21 -2.38
N MET A 238 9.62 6.01 -3.38
CA MET A 238 9.00 5.45 -4.59
C MET A 238 10.00 4.62 -5.41
N ARG A 239 11.24 5.09 -5.54
CA ARG A 239 12.30 4.29 -6.17
C ARG A 239 12.52 2.96 -5.46
N ARG A 240 12.54 2.99 -4.11
CA ARG A 240 12.65 1.77 -3.28
C ARG A 240 11.44 0.84 -3.44
N LEU A 241 10.21 1.38 -3.51
CA LEU A 241 9.01 0.57 -3.73
C LEU A 241 9.04 -0.15 -5.09
N ILE A 242 9.44 0.55 -6.15
CA ILE A 242 9.55 -0.05 -7.50
C ILE A 242 10.48 -1.26 -7.50
N ASP A 243 11.53 -1.28 -6.68
CA ASP A 243 12.45 -2.42 -6.57
C ASP A 243 11.81 -3.69 -6.00
N PHE A 244 10.72 -3.55 -5.25
CA PHE A 244 9.95 -4.69 -4.76
C PHE A 244 8.91 -5.19 -5.76
N LEU A 245 8.38 -4.33 -6.63
CA LEU A 245 7.22 -4.65 -7.46
C LEU A 245 7.62 -5.33 -8.77
N PRO A 246 6.88 -6.33 -9.25
CA PRO A 246 6.96 -6.79 -10.64
C PRO A 246 6.66 -5.66 -11.62
N SER A 247 7.12 -5.76 -12.86
CA SER A 247 6.79 -4.77 -13.88
C SER A 247 5.33 -4.85 -14.35
N ASN A 248 4.74 -6.03 -14.27
CA ASN A 248 3.36 -6.32 -14.65
C ASN A 248 2.91 -7.68 -14.08
N ASN A 249 1.68 -8.06 -14.33
CA ASN A 249 1.06 -9.28 -13.82
C ASN A 249 1.48 -10.58 -14.52
N THR A 250 2.39 -10.55 -15.48
CA THR A 250 2.92 -11.76 -16.14
C THR A 250 4.41 -11.97 -15.90
N ASP A 251 5.10 -10.93 -15.48
CA ASP A 251 6.50 -11.05 -15.06
C ASP A 251 6.55 -11.63 -13.63
N GLY A 252 7.61 -12.35 -13.32
CA GLY A 252 7.89 -12.80 -11.96
C GLY A 252 8.30 -11.62 -11.07
N VAL A 253 8.34 -11.88 -9.76
CA VAL A 253 8.90 -10.91 -8.81
C VAL A 253 10.35 -10.58 -9.14
N PRO A 254 10.80 -9.33 -8.90
CA PRO A 254 12.20 -8.97 -9.11
C PRO A 254 13.13 -9.84 -8.26
N GLU A 255 14.27 -10.17 -8.84
CA GLU A 255 15.36 -10.89 -8.13
C GLU A 255 16.54 -9.94 -7.95
N TRP A 256 16.98 -9.78 -6.72
CA TRP A 256 18.12 -8.96 -6.33
C TRP A 256 19.17 -9.83 -5.64
N PRO A 257 20.46 -9.55 -5.80
CA PRO A 257 21.48 -10.21 -5.01
C PRO A 257 21.18 -10.05 -3.52
N SER A 258 21.20 -11.16 -2.77
CA SER A 258 21.11 -11.14 -1.32
C SER A 258 22.43 -11.64 -0.72
N PHE A 259 22.86 -10.98 0.35
CA PHE A 259 24.02 -11.40 1.14
C PHE A 259 23.63 -12.31 2.31
N ASP A 260 22.33 -12.43 2.59
CA ASP A 260 21.80 -13.32 3.61
C ASP A 260 21.72 -14.77 3.15
N ASP A 261 22.30 -15.68 3.93
CA ASP A 261 22.18 -17.11 3.67
C ASP A 261 20.71 -17.57 3.82
N ILE A 262 20.24 -18.35 2.84
CA ILE A 262 18.91 -18.99 2.87
C ILE A 262 18.76 -19.88 4.11
N GLU A 263 19.83 -20.57 4.52
CA GLU A 263 19.85 -21.47 5.67
C GLU A 263 20.09 -20.75 7.00
N ARG A 264 20.23 -19.44 7.01
CA ARG A 264 20.40 -18.63 8.23
C ARG A 264 19.31 -18.92 9.25
N VAL A 265 19.70 -19.16 10.48
CA VAL A 265 18.83 -19.26 11.65
C VAL A 265 19.07 -18.08 12.58
N ASP A 266 18.08 -17.69 13.36
CA ASP A 266 18.20 -16.61 14.34
C ASP A 266 17.73 -17.09 15.71
N MET A 267 18.70 -17.42 16.56
CA MET A 267 18.46 -17.96 17.91
C MET A 267 17.72 -17.00 18.83
N SER A 268 17.72 -15.70 18.54
CA SER A 268 16.96 -14.72 19.32
C SER A 268 15.45 -14.87 19.19
N LEU A 269 14.98 -15.54 18.15
CA LEU A 269 13.55 -15.84 17.97
C LEU A 269 13.03 -16.83 19.02
N ASP A 270 13.87 -17.69 19.60
CA ASP A 270 13.46 -18.65 20.63
C ASP A 270 12.99 -17.97 21.92
N THR A 271 13.35 -16.70 22.10
CA THR A 271 12.98 -15.88 23.27
C THR A 271 12.12 -14.66 22.90
N LEU A 272 11.66 -14.54 21.66
CA LEU A 272 10.86 -13.40 21.21
C LEU A 272 9.48 -13.37 21.91
N ILE A 273 8.85 -14.53 22.04
CA ILE A 273 7.56 -14.63 22.71
C ILE A 273 7.76 -14.63 24.23
N PRO A 274 7.16 -13.68 24.97
CA PRO A 274 7.22 -13.66 26.41
C PRO A 274 6.54 -14.89 27.04
N ASP A 275 7.08 -15.39 28.14
CA ASP A 275 6.46 -16.49 28.93
C ASP A 275 5.05 -16.14 29.41
N ASN A 276 4.81 -14.87 29.72
CA ASN A 276 3.48 -14.42 30.07
C ASN A 276 2.62 -14.24 28.81
N PRO A 277 1.55 -15.01 28.59
CA PRO A 277 0.73 -14.96 27.36
C PRO A 277 -0.02 -13.64 27.18
N ASN A 278 -0.09 -12.79 28.22
CA ASN A 278 -0.73 -11.47 28.13
C ASN A 278 0.28 -10.35 27.87
N LYS A 279 1.58 -10.62 27.89
CA LYS A 279 2.61 -9.63 27.57
C LYS A 279 2.75 -9.53 26.05
N PRO A 280 2.58 -8.31 25.45
CA PRO A 280 2.77 -8.13 24.02
C PRO A 280 4.25 -8.21 23.64
N TYR A 281 4.50 -8.48 22.36
CA TYR A 281 5.79 -8.36 21.68
C TYR A 281 5.59 -7.71 20.32
N ASP A 282 6.67 -7.20 19.73
CA ASP A 282 6.61 -6.54 18.44
C ASP A 282 6.79 -7.56 17.30
N MET A 283 5.72 -7.79 16.52
CA MET A 283 5.76 -8.70 15.37
C MET A 283 6.68 -8.19 14.26
N LYS A 284 6.94 -6.90 14.18
CA LYS A 284 7.91 -6.34 13.22
C LYS A 284 9.32 -6.86 13.47
N GLU A 285 9.69 -7.15 14.72
CA GLU A 285 10.97 -7.75 15.04
C GLU A 285 11.15 -9.12 14.37
N LEU A 286 10.10 -9.96 14.37
CA LEU A 286 10.10 -11.22 13.64
C LEU A 286 10.28 -11.00 12.13
N ILE A 287 9.51 -10.08 11.56
CA ILE A 287 9.60 -9.77 10.12
C ILE A 287 11.02 -9.37 9.76
N LEU A 288 11.63 -8.42 10.48
CA LEU A 288 12.98 -7.92 10.23
C LEU A 288 14.05 -9.01 10.34
N LYS A 289 13.86 -9.99 11.23
CA LYS A 289 14.77 -11.14 11.38
C LYS A 289 14.60 -12.21 10.31
N VAL A 290 13.46 -12.22 9.61
CA VAL A 290 13.15 -13.19 8.55
C VAL A 290 13.53 -12.67 7.17
N VAL A 291 13.33 -11.39 6.89
CA VAL A 291 13.65 -10.80 5.58
C VAL A 291 15.17 -10.68 5.37
N ASP A 292 15.57 -10.62 4.11
CA ASP A 292 16.96 -10.38 3.71
C ASP A 292 17.40 -9.00 4.20
N GLU A 293 18.60 -8.93 4.80
CA GLU A 293 19.27 -7.71 5.30
C GLU A 293 18.40 -6.86 6.24
N GLY A 294 17.29 -7.39 6.77
CA GLY A 294 16.33 -6.63 7.55
C GLY A 294 15.59 -5.55 6.75
N ASP A 295 15.56 -5.66 5.42
CA ASP A 295 14.93 -4.68 4.55
C ASP A 295 13.42 -4.97 4.39
N PHE A 296 12.61 -4.14 5.04
CA PHE A 296 11.14 -4.24 5.01
C PHE A 296 10.52 -2.89 4.63
N PHE A 297 9.63 -2.89 3.65
CA PHE A 297 8.86 -1.73 3.20
C PHE A 297 7.42 -1.87 3.68
N GLU A 298 7.09 -1.22 4.79
CA GLU A 298 5.73 -1.29 5.35
C GLU A 298 4.75 -0.44 4.54
N ILE A 299 3.57 -1.00 4.26
CA ILE A 299 2.45 -0.34 3.59
C ILE A 299 1.38 0.01 4.62
N ALA A 300 0.89 1.25 4.59
CA ALA A 300 -0.13 1.77 5.49
C ALA A 300 0.25 1.64 6.99
N GLU A 301 1.51 1.93 7.33
CA GLU A 301 2.04 1.82 8.70
C GLU A 301 1.20 2.62 9.71
N GLY A 302 0.70 3.79 9.34
CA GLY A 302 -0.09 4.68 10.20
C GLY A 302 -1.51 4.22 10.47
N PHE A 303 -2.07 3.34 9.63
CA PHE A 303 -3.47 2.92 9.66
C PHE A 303 -3.61 1.46 10.11
N ALA A 304 -4.65 1.17 10.89
CA ALA A 304 -4.94 -0.19 11.39
C ALA A 304 -3.66 -0.89 11.90
N LYS A 305 -3.01 -0.28 12.88
CA LYS A 305 -1.69 -0.72 13.38
C LYS A 305 -1.69 -2.09 14.06
N ASN A 306 -2.87 -2.65 14.33
CA ASN A 306 -3.07 -4.02 14.82
C ASN A 306 -2.80 -5.09 13.74
N ILE A 307 -2.58 -4.67 12.49
CA ILE A 307 -2.09 -5.54 11.41
C ILE A 307 -0.97 -4.83 10.64
N VAL A 308 0.08 -5.57 10.32
CA VAL A 308 1.23 -5.12 9.52
C VAL A 308 1.11 -5.70 8.12
N THR A 309 1.31 -4.87 7.12
CA THR A 309 1.40 -5.28 5.71
C THR A 309 2.60 -4.62 5.07
N GLY A 310 3.31 -5.32 4.20
CA GLY A 310 4.48 -4.74 3.53
C GLY A 310 5.27 -5.74 2.70
N PHE A 311 6.32 -5.26 2.07
CA PHE A 311 7.20 -6.04 1.21
C PHE A 311 8.57 -6.23 1.86
N GLY A 312 9.10 -7.42 1.75
CA GLY A 312 10.48 -7.75 2.06
C GLY A 312 11.03 -8.71 1.00
N ARG A 313 12.24 -9.18 1.20
CA ARG A 313 12.83 -10.21 0.32
C ARG A 313 13.20 -11.44 1.12
N ILE A 314 13.08 -12.60 0.49
CA ILE A 314 13.64 -13.86 0.98
C ILE A 314 14.39 -14.48 -0.18
N ALA A 315 15.67 -14.76 0.01
CA ALA A 315 16.56 -15.26 -1.05
C ALA A 315 16.59 -14.34 -2.29
N GLY A 316 16.63 -13.04 -2.07
CA GLY A 316 16.67 -12.01 -3.11
C GLY A 316 15.34 -11.74 -3.81
N ARG A 317 14.26 -12.44 -3.48
CA ARG A 317 12.95 -12.34 -4.16
C ARG A 317 11.92 -11.65 -3.28
N THR A 318 11.11 -10.80 -3.89
CA THR A 318 10.04 -10.08 -3.18
C THR A 318 8.99 -11.05 -2.64
N VAL A 319 8.59 -10.80 -1.40
CA VAL A 319 7.53 -11.49 -0.66
C VAL A 319 6.66 -10.44 0.02
N GLY A 320 5.35 -10.61 -0.05
CA GLY A 320 4.40 -9.84 0.74
C GLY A 320 4.25 -10.43 2.15
N PHE A 321 4.23 -9.58 3.15
CA PHE A 321 4.02 -9.97 4.56
C PHE A 321 2.70 -9.42 5.06
N VAL A 322 1.94 -10.27 5.74
CA VAL A 322 0.73 -9.90 6.50
C VAL A 322 0.89 -10.45 7.91
N ALA A 323 0.82 -9.63 8.92
CA ALA A 323 1.06 -10.09 10.28
C ALA A 323 0.17 -9.37 11.31
N ASN A 324 -0.36 -10.11 12.29
CA ASN A 324 -1.00 -9.48 13.44
C ASN A 324 0.06 -8.75 14.28
N GLN A 325 -0.27 -7.59 14.84
CA GLN A 325 0.62 -6.83 15.74
C GLN A 325 0.10 -6.85 17.17
N PRO A 326 0.64 -7.74 18.03
CA PRO A 326 0.17 -7.89 19.41
C PRO A 326 0.33 -6.64 20.27
N MET A 327 1.25 -5.73 19.90
CA MET A 327 1.45 -4.44 20.58
C MET A 327 0.23 -3.52 20.47
N VAL A 328 -0.65 -3.74 19.50
CA VAL A 328 -1.82 -2.90 19.24
C VAL A 328 -3.08 -3.75 19.30
N LEU A 329 -3.99 -3.43 20.20
CA LEU A 329 -5.25 -4.18 20.41
C LEU A 329 -5.05 -5.70 20.50
N ALA A 330 -3.92 -6.15 21.07
CA ALA A 330 -3.54 -7.56 21.16
C ALA A 330 -3.55 -8.33 19.83
N GLY A 331 -3.45 -7.65 18.70
CA GLY A 331 -3.47 -8.25 17.37
C GLY A 331 -4.85 -8.68 16.88
N VAL A 332 -5.96 -8.24 17.49
CA VAL A 332 -7.33 -8.58 17.03
C VAL A 332 -7.56 -8.10 15.59
N LEU A 333 -8.47 -8.77 14.89
CA LEU A 333 -9.01 -8.28 13.63
C LEU A 333 -10.21 -7.37 13.87
N ASP A 334 -10.15 -6.16 13.34
CA ASP A 334 -11.28 -5.24 13.24
C ASP A 334 -11.62 -4.96 11.77
N SER A 335 -12.60 -4.11 11.53
CA SER A 335 -13.01 -3.74 10.17
C SER A 335 -11.86 -3.13 9.36
N ASP A 336 -11.04 -2.30 10.00
CA ASP A 336 -9.94 -1.59 9.34
C ASP A 336 -8.75 -2.51 9.04
N ALA A 337 -8.36 -3.36 9.99
CA ALA A 337 -7.34 -4.38 9.77
C ALA A 337 -7.73 -5.34 8.64
N SER A 338 -9.00 -5.76 8.62
CA SER A 338 -9.53 -6.65 7.57
C SER A 338 -9.48 -5.99 6.18
N ARG A 339 -9.84 -4.72 6.08
CA ARG A 339 -9.79 -3.95 4.83
C ARG A 339 -8.35 -3.75 4.33
N LYS A 340 -7.44 -3.36 5.23
CA LYS A 340 -6.01 -3.15 4.94
C LYS A 340 -5.38 -4.43 4.42
N ALA A 341 -5.53 -5.53 5.15
CA ALA A 341 -4.97 -6.83 4.77
C ALA A 341 -5.58 -7.36 3.46
N ALA A 342 -6.91 -7.31 3.30
CA ALA A 342 -7.57 -7.81 2.09
C ALA A 342 -7.10 -7.08 0.82
N ARG A 343 -6.94 -5.76 0.88
CA ARG A 343 -6.41 -4.97 -0.25
C ARG A 343 -4.98 -5.39 -0.60
N PHE A 344 -4.13 -5.55 0.40
CA PHE A 344 -2.73 -5.94 0.22
C PHE A 344 -2.59 -7.37 -0.34
N VAL A 345 -3.35 -8.34 0.20
CA VAL A 345 -3.38 -9.73 -0.30
C VAL A 345 -3.79 -9.78 -1.77
N ARG A 346 -4.86 -9.05 -2.15
CA ARG A 346 -5.32 -8.99 -3.55
C ARG A 346 -4.30 -8.36 -4.49
N PHE A 347 -3.56 -7.34 -4.03
CA PHE A 347 -2.47 -6.77 -4.80
C PHE A 347 -1.35 -7.81 -5.03
N CYS A 348 -0.91 -8.49 -3.98
CA CYS A 348 0.10 -9.53 -4.09
C CYS A 348 -0.31 -10.64 -5.06
N ASP A 349 -1.56 -11.12 -4.96
CA ASP A 349 -2.09 -12.14 -5.87
C ASP A 349 -2.12 -11.66 -7.32
N ALA A 350 -2.61 -10.45 -7.58
CA ALA A 350 -2.66 -9.89 -8.93
C ALA A 350 -1.28 -9.75 -9.60
N PHE A 351 -0.23 -9.56 -8.82
CA PHE A 351 1.14 -9.36 -9.32
C PHE A 351 2.10 -10.50 -9.02
N ASN A 352 1.58 -11.71 -8.76
CA ASN A 352 2.37 -12.93 -8.54
C ASN A 352 3.40 -12.83 -7.41
N ILE A 353 3.09 -12.05 -6.37
CA ILE A 353 3.94 -11.89 -5.19
C ILE A 353 3.51 -12.92 -4.14
N PRO A 354 4.36 -13.89 -3.77
CA PRO A 354 4.04 -14.85 -2.71
C PRO A 354 3.83 -14.14 -1.38
N ILE A 355 3.00 -14.72 -0.50
CA ILE A 355 2.62 -14.11 0.77
C ILE A 355 3.06 -14.99 1.95
N VAL A 356 3.68 -14.35 2.93
CA VAL A 356 3.97 -14.92 4.25
C VAL A 356 3.05 -14.27 5.28
N THR A 357 2.35 -15.08 6.04
CA THR A 357 1.43 -14.61 7.10
C THR A 357 1.95 -15.04 8.48
N PHE A 358 2.15 -14.08 9.39
CA PHE A 358 2.46 -14.35 10.80
C PHE A 358 1.21 -14.12 11.65
N VAL A 359 0.84 -15.14 12.44
CA VAL A 359 -0.43 -15.17 13.16
C VAL A 359 -0.21 -15.11 14.67
N ASP A 360 -0.76 -14.09 15.29
CA ASP A 360 -1.03 -14.00 16.72
C ASP A 360 -2.32 -13.20 16.91
N VAL A 361 -3.47 -13.89 16.82
CA VAL A 361 -4.80 -13.28 16.78
C VAL A 361 -5.76 -13.92 17.77
N PRO A 362 -6.27 -13.17 18.77
CA PRO A 362 -7.21 -13.68 19.76
C PRO A 362 -8.65 -13.74 19.24
N GLY A 363 -8.94 -13.21 18.06
CA GLY A 363 -10.27 -13.18 17.46
C GLY A 363 -10.55 -11.89 16.72
N PHE A 364 -11.81 -11.71 16.33
CA PHE A 364 -12.35 -10.43 15.86
C PHE A 364 -12.72 -9.52 17.03
N LEU A 365 -12.55 -8.20 16.84
CA LEU A 365 -12.90 -7.20 17.87
C LEU A 365 -14.42 -7.16 18.07
N PRO A 366 -14.94 -7.47 19.27
CA PRO A 366 -16.37 -7.37 19.54
C PRO A 366 -16.83 -5.94 19.77
N GLY A 367 -18.11 -5.71 19.67
CA GLY A 367 -18.76 -4.46 20.06
C GLY A 367 -19.63 -3.83 18.98
N THR A 368 -20.59 -3.01 19.40
CA THR A 368 -21.59 -2.39 18.52
C THR A 368 -20.96 -1.53 17.43
N ALA A 369 -19.87 -0.80 17.73
CA ALA A 369 -19.16 0.01 16.75
C ALA A 369 -18.60 -0.83 15.60
N GLN A 370 -18.08 -2.02 15.89
CA GLN A 370 -17.56 -2.94 14.87
C GLN A 370 -18.72 -3.58 14.08
N GLU A 371 -19.77 -4.05 14.75
CA GLU A 371 -20.93 -4.65 14.08
C GLU A 371 -21.63 -3.63 13.16
N TYR A 372 -21.87 -2.39 13.63
CA TYR A 372 -22.45 -1.32 12.82
C TYR A 372 -21.50 -0.83 11.72
N GLY A 373 -20.19 -0.88 11.96
CA GLY A 373 -19.14 -0.61 10.98
C GLY A 373 -18.98 -1.70 9.91
N GLY A 374 -19.75 -2.80 10.00
CA GLY A 374 -19.77 -3.87 9.01
C GLY A 374 -18.63 -4.88 9.14
N LEU A 375 -18.21 -5.19 10.36
CA LEU A 375 -17.13 -6.16 10.65
C LEU A 375 -17.29 -7.47 9.89
N ILE A 376 -18.51 -8.04 9.86
CA ILE A 376 -18.82 -9.28 9.14
C ILE A 376 -18.46 -9.15 7.66
N LYS A 377 -18.86 -8.05 7.02
CA LYS A 377 -18.60 -7.80 5.60
C LYS A 377 -17.11 -7.58 5.32
N HIS A 378 -16.41 -6.87 6.21
CA HIS A 378 -14.99 -6.58 6.05
C HIS A 378 -14.12 -7.78 6.37
N GLY A 379 -14.44 -8.55 7.41
CA GLY A 379 -13.79 -9.83 7.69
C GLY A 379 -13.97 -10.84 6.56
N ALA A 380 -15.17 -10.91 5.98
CA ALA A 380 -15.44 -11.75 4.82
C ALA A 380 -14.61 -11.35 3.59
N LYS A 381 -14.24 -10.05 3.41
CA LYS A 381 -13.35 -9.64 2.32
C LYS A 381 -11.93 -10.20 2.48
N LEU A 382 -11.42 -10.27 3.71
CA LEU A 382 -10.09 -10.84 3.95
C LEU A 382 -10.11 -12.35 3.75
N LEU A 383 -11.14 -13.05 4.25
CA LEU A 383 -11.36 -14.46 3.99
C LEU A 383 -11.43 -14.77 2.49
N PHE A 384 -12.21 -13.96 1.75
CA PHE A 384 -12.34 -14.08 0.29
C PHE A 384 -10.99 -13.85 -0.41
N ALA A 385 -10.23 -12.82 -0.02
CA ALA A 385 -8.95 -12.50 -0.61
C ALA A 385 -7.95 -13.67 -0.50
N TYR A 386 -7.80 -14.25 0.68
CA TYR A 386 -6.93 -15.41 0.87
C TYR A 386 -7.44 -16.66 0.14
N SER A 387 -8.75 -16.95 0.21
CA SER A 387 -9.32 -18.14 -0.46
C SER A 387 -9.22 -18.08 -1.98
N GLN A 388 -9.17 -16.88 -2.56
CA GLN A 388 -9.03 -16.66 -4.00
C GLN A 388 -7.58 -16.70 -4.46
N CYS A 389 -6.60 -16.53 -3.57
CA CYS A 389 -5.19 -16.43 -3.90
C CYS A 389 -4.71 -17.62 -4.71
N THR A 390 -3.92 -17.32 -5.74
CA THR A 390 -3.23 -18.30 -6.60
C THR A 390 -1.72 -18.30 -6.37
N VAL A 391 -1.20 -17.30 -5.65
CA VAL A 391 0.22 -17.23 -5.30
C VAL A 391 0.55 -18.11 -4.11
N PRO A 392 1.83 -18.52 -3.94
CA PRO A 392 2.26 -19.28 -2.77
C PRO A 392 1.90 -18.57 -1.46
N LEU A 393 1.25 -19.31 -0.56
CA LEU A 393 0.85 -18.86 0.77
C LEU A 393 1.56 -19.70 1.84
N VAL A 394 2.37 -19.04 2.68
CA VAL A 394 3.06 -19.68 3.80
C VAL A 394 2.64 -19.00 5.10
N THR A 395 2.08 -19.75 6.04
CA THR A 395 1.59 -19.25 7.32
C THR A 395 2.42 -19.78 8.47
N VAL A 396 2.74 -18.93 9.43
CA VAL A 396 3.42 -19.30 10.68
C VAL A 396 2.61 -18.75 11.86
N ILE A 397 2.05 -19.65 12.66
CA ILE A 397 1.32 -19.31 13.88
C ILE A 397 2.33 -19.21 15.02
N THR A 398 2.52 -17.99 15.53
CA THR A 398 3.52 -17.74 16.58
C THR A 398 2.98 -17.92 17.98
N ARG A 399 1.71 -17.55 18.23
CA ARG A 399 1.07 -17.65 19.53
C ARG A 399 -0.44 -17.95 19.39
N LYS A 400 -1.32 -16.97 19.49
CA LYS A 400 -2.78 -17.18 19.47
C LYS A 400 -3.29 -17.31 18.05
N ALA A 401 -4.24 -18.23 17.85
CA ALA A 401 -5.02 -18.35 16.63
C ALA A 401 -6.43 -18.89 17.01
N TYR A 402 -7.35 -17.96 17.34
CA TYR A 402 -8.62 -18.30 17.93
C TYR A 402 -9.82 -17.98 17.02
N GLY A 403 -10.78 -18.92 17.02
CA GLY A 403 -12.07 -18.77 16.37
C GLY A 403 -11.96 -18.51 14.86
N GLY A 404 -12.93 -17.80 14.31
CA GLY A 404 -12.94 -17.48 12.88
C GLY A 404 -11.75 -16.65 12.41
N ALA A 405 -11.01 -16.00 13.31
CA ALA A 405 -9.78 -15.29 12.95
C ALA A 405 -8.63 -16.25 12.60
N PHE A 406 -8.59 -17.46 13.18
CA PHE A 406 -7.70 -18.53 12.73
C PHE A 406 -7.95 -18.86 11.25
N ASP A 407 -9.21 -19.05 10.86
CA ASP A 407 -9.55 -19.35 9.47
C ASP A 407 -9.11 -18.20 8.53
N VAL A 408 -9.46 -16.96 8.89
CA VAL A 408 -9.26 -15.77 8.06
C VAL A 408 -7.78 -15.42 7.85
N MET A 409 -6.91 -15.74 8.81
CA MET A 409 -5.47 -15.45 8.73
C MET A 409 -4.68 -16.53 7.97
N ALA A 410 -5.15 -16.87 6.79
CA ALA A 410 -4.50 -17.83 5.88
C ALA A 410 -4.31 -19.22 6.51
N SER A 411 -5.39 -19.81 7.05
CA SER A 411 -5.35 -21.20 7.48
C SER A 411 -5.18 -22.17 6.29
N LYS A 412 -4.71 -23.37 6.59
CA LYS A 412 -4.56 -24.45 5.60
C LYS A 412 -5.88 -24.76 4.88
N GLU A 413 -6.98 -24.74 5.61
CA GLU A 413 -8.31 -25.11 5.15
C GLU A 413 -8.91 -24.12 4.14
N ILE A 414 -8.48 -22.84 4.16
CA ILE A 414 -8.91 -21.87 3.15
C ILE A 414 -7.98 -21.78 1.93
N GLY A 415 -6.91 -22.62 1.89
CA GLY A 415 -6.06 -22.73 0.74
C GLY A 415 -4.60 -22.31 0.92
N ALA A 416 -4.14 -22.05 2.16
CA ALA A 416 -2.71 -21.81 2.36
C ALA A 416 -1.90 -23.10 2.14
N ASP A 417 -0.77 -22.98 1.41
CA ASP A 417 0.01 -24.11 0.94
C ASP A 417 0.83 -24.78 2.06
N MET A 418 1.45 -23.96 2.92
CA MET A 418 2.26 -24.44 4.04
C MET A 418 1.91 -23.69 5.32
N ASN A 419 1.58 -24.45 6.36
CA ASN A 419 1.21 -23.93 7.66
C ASN A 419 2.12 -24.48 8.75
N TYR A 420 2.88 -23.61 9.37
CA TYR A 420 3.74 -23.92 10.50
C TYR A 420 3.21 -23.31 11.79
N ALA A 421 3.54 -23.90 12.92
CA ALA A 421 3.32 -23.31 14.22
C ALA A 421 4.59 -23.32 15.06
N TRP A 422 4.76 -22.34 15.92
CA TRP A 422 5.76 -22.40 16.98
C TRP A 422 5.26 -23.25 18.15
N PRO A 423 6.12 -23.77 19.03
CA PRO A 423 5.68 -24.50 20.22
C PRO A 423 4.81 -23.67 21.17
N THR A 424 4.92 -22.34 21.10
CA THR A 424 4.11 -21.36 21.85
C THR A 424 2.71 -21.13 21.26
N ALA A 425 2.41 -21.73 20.10
CA ALA A 425 1.13 -21.52 19.44
C ALA A 425 -0.03 -22.13 20.23
N GLN A 426 -1.17 -21.46 20.19
CA GLN A 426 -2.44 -21.90 20.77
C GLN A 426 -3.53 -21.79 19.70
N ILE A 427 -4.06 -22.94 19.26
CA ILE A 427 -5.00 -23.04 18.16
C ILE A 427 -6.30 -23.62 18.70
N ALA A 428 -7.38 -22.82 18.79
CA ALA A 428 -8.65 -23.26 19.36
C ALA A 428 -9.82 -22.38 18.92
N VAL A 429 -11.02 -22.84 19.20
CA VAL A 429 -12.25 -22.07 18.96
C VAL A 429 -12.25 -20.76 19.76
N MET A 430 -11.73 -20.79 20.99
CA MET A 430 -11.55 -19.61 21.86
C MET A 430 -10.51 -19.89 22.93
N GLY A 431 -10.05 -18.84 23.63
CA GLY A 431 -9.16 -18.99 24.77
C GLY A 431 -9.79 -19.81 25.91
N ALA A 432 -8.95 -20.54 26.66
CA ALA A 432 -9.40 -21.50 27.66
C ALA A 432 -10.38 -20.94 28.69
N LYS A 433 -10.10 -19.74 29.20
CA LYS A 433 -10.97 -19.10 30.19
C LYS A 433 -12.41 -18.92 29.66
N GLY A 434 -12.58 -18.35 28.48
CA GLY A 434 -13.89 -18.14 27.88
C GLY A 434 -14.62 -19.48 27.58
N ALA A 435 -13.87 -20.47 27.11
CA ALA A 435 -14.44 -21.81 26.85
C ALA A 435 -14.96 -22.46 28.14
N VAL A 436 -14.16 -22.38 29.20
CA VAL A 436 -14.52 -22.96 30.50
C VAL A 436 -15.75 -22.27 31.13
N GLU A 437 -15.83 -20.94 31.05
CA GLU A 437 -16.99 -20.17 31.52
C GLU A 437 -18.29 -20.57 30.80
N ILE A 438 -18.22 -21.02 29.56
CA ILE A 438 -19.39 -21.48 28.80
C ILE A 438 -19.70 -22.94 29.13
N ILE A 439 -18.70 -23.83 29.05
CA ILE A 439 -18.88 -25.28 29.18
C ILE A 439 -19.21 -25.68 30.61
N PHE A 440 -18.53 -25.06 31.60
CA PHE A 440 -18.62 -25.36 33.02
C PHE A 440 -19.31 -24.24 33.80
N ARG A 441 -20.36 -23.68 33.25
CA ARG A 441 -21.07 -22.54 33.84
C ARG A 441 -21.60 -22.84 35.28
N ALA A 442 -21.85 -24.09 35.60
CA ALA A 442 -22.29 -24.51 36.94
C ALA A 442 -21.18 -24.43 37.98
N ASP A 443 -19.91 -24.49 37.57
CA ASP A 443 -18.72 -24.45 38.46
C ASP A 443 -18.20 -23.04 38.71
N MET A 444 -18.81 -22.01 38.10
CA MET A 444 -18.34 -20.61 38.15
C MET A 444 -18.21 -20.01 39.57
N ALA A 445 -18.93 -20.56 40.55
CA ALA A 445 -18.86 -20.13 41.94
C ALA A 445 -17.62 -20.68 42.69
N ASP A 446 -16.89 -21.61 42.09
CA ASP A 446 -15.73 -22.29 42.69
C ASP A 446 -14.43 -21.96 41.89
N PRO A 447 -13.62 -20.99 42.34
CA PRO A 447 -12.39 -20.57 41.62
C PRO A 447 -11.38 -21.71 41.44
N GLU A 448 -11.27 -22.64 42.38
CA GLU A 448 -10.30 -23.76 42.28
C GLU A 448 -10.72 -24.74 41.16
N LYS A 449 -12.03 -25.05 41.09
CA LYS A 449 -12.54 -25.88 40.00
C LYS A 449 -12.36 -25.18 38.64
N ILE A 450 -12.68 -23.91 38.54
CA ILE A 450 -12.49 -23.15 37.29
C ILE A 450 -11.01 -23.15 36.88
N ALA A 451 -10.06 -22.94 37.78
CA ALA A 451 -8.66 -23.03 37.49
C ALA A 451 -8.25 -24.43 36.99
N ALA A 452 -8.72 -25.48 37.63
CA ALA A 452 -8.46 -26.85 37.21
C ALA A 452 -9.06 -27.16 35.83
N ARG A 453 -10.29 -26.71 35.55
CA ARG A 453 -10.98 -26.86 34.24
C ARG A 453 -10.25 -26.05 33.14
N THR A 454 -9.77 -24.86 33.48
CA THR A 454 -9.02 -24.05 32.53
C THR A 454 -7.75 -24.76 32.10
N LYS A 455 -7.00 -25.28 33.05
CA LYS A 455 -5.79 -26.05 32.75
C LYS A 455 -6.09 -27.34 31.96
N GLU A 456 -7.15 -28.07 32.32
CA GLU A 456 -7.59 -29.25 31.57
C GLU A 456 -7.91 -28.88 30.12
N TYR A 457 -8.60 -27.75 29.90
CA TYR A 457 -8.96 -27.29 28.57
C TYR A 457 -7.71 -26.88 27.75
N GLU A 458 -6.77 -26.17 28.38
CA GLU A 458 -5.48 -25.79 27.78
C GLU A 458 -4.73 -27.05 27.30
N ASP A 459 -4.53 -28.02 28.19
CA ASP A 459 -3.81 -29.25 27.89
C ASP A 459 -4.46 -30.09 26.78
N ARG A 460 -5.80 -30.06 26.67
CA ARG A 460 -6.54 -30.89 25.72
C ARG A 460 -6.80 -30.23 24.37
N PHE A 461 -6.82 -28.90 24.25
CA PHE A 461 -7.34 -28.23 23.07
C PHE A 461 -6.47 -27.10 22.51
N LEU A 462 -5.56 -26.51 23.31
CA LEU A 462 -4.80 -25.35 22.86
C LEU A 462 -3.44 -25.69 22.23
N SER A 463 -2.86 -26.81 22.56
CA SER A 463 -1.54 -27.22 22.08
C SER A 463 -1.50 -27.31 20.55
N PRO A 464 -0.45 -26.76 19.88
CA PRO A 464 -0.31 -26.85 18.44
C PRO A 464 -0.14 -28.30 17.95
N PHE A 465 0.31 -29.21 18.82
CA PHE A 465 0.44 -30.63 18.48
C PHE A 465 -0.89 -31.31 18.19
N ILE A 466 -1.99 -30.84 18.80
CA ILE A 466 -3.33 -31.35 18.52
C ILE A 466 -3.75 -31.00 17.09
N ALA A 467 -3.46 -29.78 16.65
CA ALA A 467 -3.68 -29.36 15.27
C ALA A 467 -2.80 -30.15 14.29
N ALA A 468 -1.54 -30.40 14.66
CA ALA A 468 -0.59 -31.17 13.86
C ALA A 468 -1.02 -32.64 13.72
N GLU A 469 -1.43 -33.29 14.80
CA GLU A 469 -1.93 -34.68 14.81
C GLU A 469 -3.13 -34.89 13.88
N ARG A 470 -3.92 -33.84 13.70
CA ARG A 470 -5.11 -33.85 12.82
C ARG A 470 -4.83 -33.33 11.40
N GLY A 471 -3.60 -32.89 11.12
CA GLY A 471 -3.20 -32.38 9.81
C GLY A 471 -3.68 -30.97 9.49
N TYR A 472 -4.13 -30.20 10.47
CA TYR A 472 -4.53 -28.78 10.30
C TYR A 472 -3.33 -27.82 10.20
N ILE A 473 -2.15 -28.26 10.59
CA ILE A 473 -0.87 -27.62 10.32
C ILE A 473 0.13 -28.66 9.81
N ASP A 474 1.14 -28.23 9.09
CA ASP A 474 2.10 -29.13 8.45
C ASP A 474 3.25 -29.53 9.39
N ASP A 475 3.65 -28.61 10.29
CA ASP A 475 4.71 -28.92 11.26
C ASP A 475 4.70 -27.93 12.43
N VAL A 476 5.24 -28.37 13.58
CA VAL A 476 5.61 -27.51 14.70
C VAL A 476 7.11 -27.27 14.62
N ILE A 477 7.51 -26.02 14.36
CA ILE A 477 8.90 -25.67 14.06
C ILE A 477 9.57 -24.90 15.21
N MET A 478 10.88 -25.05 15.34
CA MET A 478 11.69 -24.22 16.24
C MET A 478 11.67 -22.74 15.75
N PRO A 479 11.42 -21.75 16.62
CA PRO A 479 11.32 -20.35 16.20
C PRO A 479 12.55 -19.86 15.45
N HIS A 480 13.76 -20.21 15.88
CA HIS A 480 15.00 -19.83 15.22
C HIS A 480 15.11 -20.32 13.77
N SER A 481 14.35 -21.36 13.36
CA SER A 481 14.38 -21.92 12.02
C SER A 481 13.37 -21.29 11.07
N THR A 482 12.59 -20.31 11.50
CA THR A 482 11.44 -19.75 10.75
C THR A 482 11.84 -19.28 9.37
N ARG A 483 12.90 -18.46 9.23
CA ARG A 483 13.37 -17.99 7.91
C ARG A 483 13.67 -19.17 6.97
N ARG A 484 14.47 -20.12 7.43
CA ARG A 484 14.86 -21.30 6.65
C ARG A 484 13.65 -22.10 6.18
N ARG A 485 12.67 -22.32 7.07
CA ARG A 485 11.46 -23.09 6.74
C ARG A 485 10.61 -22.36 5.69
N ILE A 486 10.44 -21.05 5.82
CA ILE A 486 9.73 -20.21 4.84
C ILE A 486 10.46 -20.23 3.50
N ALA A 487 11.77 -20.01 3.48
CA ALA A 487 12.56 -19.98 2.25
C ALA A 487 12.47 -21.31 1.48
N ARG A 488 12.55 -22.46 2.17
CA ARG A 488 12.39 -23.79 1.58
C ARG A 488 10.98 -24.02 1.05
N ALA A 489 9.94 -23.60 1.79
CA ALA A 489 8.56 -23.69 1.33
C ALA A 489 8.33 -22.87 0.05
N LEU A 490 8.78 -21.61 0.03
CA LEU A 490 8.69 -20.75 -1.15
C LEU A 490 9.49 -21.30 -2.35
N ALA A 491 10.63 -21.94 -2.11
CA ALA A 491 11.42 -22.57 -3.18
C ALA A 491 10.71 -23.81 -3.78
N MET A 492 9.99 -24.57 -2.96
CA MET A 492 9.21 -25.74 -3.40
C MET A 492 7.98 -25.34 -4.22
N LEU A 493 7.35 -24.20 -3.88
CA LEU A 493 6.12 -23.71 -4.50
C LEU A 493 6.33 -22.83 -5.75
N ARG A 494 7.55 -22.74 -6.24
CA ARG A 494 7.93 -22.01 -7.47
C ARG A 494 7.43 -22.66 -8.76
#